data_8c23e7d26aa6646260cc8bc3830dfdf8
#
_entry.id   8c23e7d26aa6646260cc8bc3830dfdf8
#
_cell.length_a   1.000
_cell.length_b   1.000
_cell.length_c   1.000
_cell.angle_alpha   90.00
_cell.angle_beta   90.00
_cell.angle_gamma   90.00
#
_symmetry.space_group_name_H-M   'P 1'
#
loop_
_entity.id
_entity.type
_entity.pdbx_description
1 polymer ?
#
loop_
_entity_poly.entity_id
_entity_poly.type
_entity_poly.pdbx_seq_one_letter_code
_entity_poly.pdbx_strand_id
1 'polypeptide(L)'
;MLDKFSTLIQSFSDFLGGFSKLNDVNDHSVTVFFKIILYTLGALFFGKLFLRDDLYDWVVTIAMKPNPISIAVVVGLAMIVYSIYAQRRIMAAVSIAIQQQKKQDKLKDKECYAQTSRIEEEANALTDHLRKSLNCDVVTIELMHNTEKYIGGYHKRFYDESFPSINTAEGITFNYKDFQCIPTNIFPIIGHILKTKFKWFTSMDEVAEIDSGYAHILKETNCTALGMRAMKTSKNEDLGILTVTWRKGHEDRIPDLDIIQDMMTEVASKLEVLLDMSAYE
;
A
#
# COMPACT_ATOMS: atom_id res chain seq x y z
N MET A 1 14.90 -53.96 -38.97
CA MET A 1 14.21 -53.34 -37.80
C MET A 1 14.20 -51.82 -37.93
N LEU A 2 15.28 -51.17 -38.33
CA LEU A 2 15.39 -49.72 -38.57
C LEU A 2 14.43 -49.20 -39.65
N ASP A 3 14.24 -49.96 -40.78
CA ASP A 3 13.35 -49.52 -41.86
C ASP A 3 11.87 -49.47 -41.47
N LYS A 4 11.42 -50.42 -40.61
CA LYS A 4 10.05 -50.38 -40.06
C LYS A 4 9.84 -49.21 -39.10
N PHE A 5 10.90 -48.77 -38.43
CA PHE A 5 10.87 -47.64 -37.52
C PHE A 5 10.79 -46.30 -38.26
N SER A 6 11.54 -46.17 -39.39
CA SER A 6 11.51 -44.97 -40.23
C SER A 6 10.14 -44.81 -40.90
N THR A 7 9.53 -45.91 -41.40
CA THR A 7 8.20 -45.87 -41.99
C THR A 7 7.11 -45.49 -40.99
N LEU A 8 7.26 -45.94 -39.76
CA LEU A 8 6.33 -45.62 -38.68
C LEU A 8 6.44 -44.14 -38.25
N ILE A 9 7.65 -43.60 -38.17
CA ILE A 9 7.90 -42.18 -37.88
C ILE A 9 7.34 -41.31 -39.00
N GLN A 10 7.51 -41.73 -40.28
CA GLN A 10 6.99 -40.99 -41.43
C GLN A 10 5.46 -40.96 -41.38
N SER A 11 4.81 -42.13 -41.19
CA SER A 11 3.36 -42.25 -41.07
C SER A 11 2.78 -41.41 -39.90
N PHE A 12 3.52 -41.32 -38.82
CA PHE A 12 3.13 -40.50 -37.66
C PHE A 12 3.32 -39.00 -37.95
N SER A 13 4.40 -38.62 -38.65
CA SER A 13 4.62 -37.25 -39.12
C SER A 13 3.55 -36.79 -40.09
N ASP A 14 3.17 -37.65 -41.06
CA ASP A 14 2.12 -37.35 -42.03
C ASP A 14 0.73 -37.25 -41.38
N PHE A 15 0.48 -38.07 -40.37
CA PHE A 15 -0.73 -38.01 -39.55
C PHE A 15 -0.76 -36.69 -38.74
N LEU A 16 0.35 -36.27 -38.12
CA LEU A 16 0.47 -34.97 -37.43
C LEU A 16 0.34 -33.78 -38.38
N GLY A 17 0.89 -33.88 -39.59
CA GLY A 17 0.74 -32.87 -40.66
C GLY A 17 -0.69 -32.69 -41.13
N GLY A 18 -1.47 -33.80 -41.21
CA GLY A 18 -2.91 -33.74 -41.45
C GLY A 18 -3.70 -33.01 -40.34
N PHE A 19 -3.22 -33.11 -39.12
CA PHE A 19 -3.84 -32.48 -37.95
C PHE A 19 -3.60 -30.96 -37.88
N SER A 20 -2.51 -30.45 -38.42
CA SER A 20 -2.27 -28.98 -38.44
C SER A 20 -3.33 -28.27 -39.29
N LYS A 21 -3.91 -28.96 -40.29
CA LYS A 21 -5.01 -28.45 -41.13
C LYS A 21 -6.38 -28.45 -40.41
N LEU A 22 -6.55 -29.24 -39.37
CA LEU A 22 -7.77 -29.28 -38.54
C LEU A 22 -7.80 -28.18 -37.46
N ASN A 23 -6.72 -27.49 -37.25
CA ASN A 23 -6.66 -26.37 -36.30
C ASN A 23 -7.44 -25.12 -36.76
N ASP A 24 -7.84 -25.06 -38.03
CA ASP A 24 -8.66 -23.98 -38.61
C ASP A 24 -10.17 -24.19 -38.39
N VAL A 25 -10.59 -25.33 -37.83
CA VAL A 25 -11.98 -25.56 -37.46
C VAL A 25 -12.22 -25.06 -36.03
N ASN A 26 -13.00 -24.02 -35.93
CA ASN A 26 -13.27 -23.20 -34.72
C ASN A 26 -14.11 -23.95 -33.64
N ASP A 27 -14.12 -25.29 -33.64
CA ASP A 27 -14.80 -26.08 -32.62
C ASP A 27 -13.82 -26.61 -31.57
N HIS A 28 -13.67 -25.81 -30.52
CA HIS A 28 -12.71 -26.01 -29.43
C HIS A 28 -12.87 -27.40 -28.77
N SER A 29 -14.09 -27.92 -28.72
CA SER A 29 -14.41 -29.21 -28.07
C SER A 29 -13.88 -30.39 -28.86
N VAL A 30 -14.04 -30.35 -30.19
CA VAL A 30 -13.58 -31.40 -31.08
C VAL A 30 -12.06 -31.47 -31.14
N THR A 31 -11.40 -30.30 -31.20
CA THR A 31 -9.95 -30.21 -31.22
C THR A 31 -9.34 -30.72 -29.90
N VAL A 32 -9.96 -30.45 -28.76
CA VAL A 32 -9.53 -30.93 -27.44
C VAL A 32 -9.69 -32.45 -27.33
N PHE A 33 -10.81 -32.99 -27.80
CA PHE A 33 -11.08 -34.45 -27.81
C PHE A 33 -10.05 -35.21 -28.65
N PHE A 34 -9.75 -34.72 -29.86
CA PHE A 34 -8.71 -35.33 -30.70
C PHE A 34 -7.31 -35.22 -30.14
N LYS A 35 -6.95 -34.09 -29.49
CA LYS A 35 -5.67 -33.95 -28.78
C LYS A 35 -5.56 -34.95 -27.62
N ILE A 36 -6.63 -35.21 -26.89
CA ILE A 36 -6.65 -36.21 -25.82
C ILE A 36 -6.37 -37.61 -26.38
N ILE A 37 -7.05 -37.98 -27.46
CA ILE A 37 -6.84 -39.26 -28.12
C ILE A 37 -5.39 -39.40 -28.61
N LEU A 38 -4.85 -38.35 -29.24
CA LEU A 38 -3.48 -38.34 -29.76
C LEU A 38 -2.44 -38.49 -28.64
N TYR A 39 -2.62 -37.77 -27.53
CA TYR A 39 -1.74 -37.88 -26.38
C TYR A 39 -1.85 -39.24 -25.69
N THR A 40 -3.04 -39.82 -25.65
CA THR A 40 -3.25 -41.17 -25.11
C THR A 40 -2.58 -42.24 -26.00
N LEU A 41 -2.72 -42.14 -27.32
CA LEU A 41 -2.04 -43.02 -28.27
C LEU A 41 -0.52 -42.83 -28.26
N GLY A 42 -0.05 -41.57 -28.14
CA GLY A 42 1.38 -41.26 -27.94
C GLY A 42 1.93 -41.82 -26.64
N ALA A 43 1.20 -41.70 -25.54
CA ALA A 43 1.59 -42.29 -24.25
C ALA A 43 1.64 -43.82 -24.27
N LEU A 44 0.70 -44.46 -25.00
CA LEU A 44 0.73 -45.90 -25.23
C LEU A 44 1.92 -46.33 -26.10
N PHE A 45 2.25 -45.53 -27.11
CA PHE A 45 3.39 -45.83 -27.98
C PHE A 45 4.74 -45.64 -27.27
N PHE A 46 4.91 -44.55 -26.53
CA PHE A 46 6.10 -44.33 -25.69
C PHE A 46 6.13 -45.24 -24.45
N GLY A 47 4.95 -45.69 -23.95
CA GLY A 47 4.87 -46.65 -22.88
C GLY A 47 5.56 -47.96 -23.19
N LYS A 48 5.55 -48.39 -24.48
CA LYS A 48 6.30 -49.57 -24.92
C LYS A 48 7.81 -49.45 -24.77
N LEU A 49 8.32 -48.23 -24.78
CA LEU A 49 9.77 -47.94 -24.58
C LEU A 49 10.19 -47.98 -23.12
N PHE A 50 9.25 -47.76 -22.18
CA PHE A 50 9.55 -47.56 -20.76
C PHE A 50 8.84 -48.54 -19.81
N LEU A 51 7.81 -49.24 -20.30
CA LEU A 51 7.08 -50.25 -19.49
C LEU A 51 7.60 -51.64 -19.81
N ARG A 52 7.58 -52.52 -18.79
CA ARG A 52 7.83 -53.96 -18.99
C ARG A 52 6.83 -54.51 -20.01
N ASP A 53 7.30 -55.41 -20.90
CA ASP A 53 6.51 -55.95 -22.01
C ASP A 53 5.17 -56.52 -21.54
N ASP A 54 5.12 -57.16 -20.41
CA ASP A 54 3.93 -57.78 -19.78
C ASP A 54 2.85 -56.72 -19.47
N LEU A 55 3.23 -55.54 -19.03
CA LEU A 55 2.32 -54.42 -18.65
C LEU A 55 1.80 -53.73 -19.89
N TYR A 56 2.65 -53.61 -20.90
CA TYR A 56 2.29 -53.04 -22.19
C TYR A 56 1.28 -53.90 -22.93
N ASP A 57 1.56 -55.26 -23.04
CA ASP A 57 0.67 -56.22 -23.68
C ASP A 57 -0.68 -56.32 -22.96
N TRP A 58 -0.68 -56.21 -21.64
CA TRP A 58 -1.91 -56.15 -20.84
C TRP A 58 -2.74 -54.90 -21.17
N VAL A 59 -2.14 -53.72 -21.26
CA VAL A 59 -2.81 -52.45 -21.62
C VAL A 59 -3.35 -52.49 -23.04
N VAL A 60 -2.56 -52.99 -23.99
CA VAL A 60 -2.98 -53.14 -25.40
C VAL A 60 -4.13 -54.18 -25.53
N THR A 61 -4.04 -55.29 -24.80
CA THR A 61 -5.09 -56.32 -24.80
C THR A 61 -6.41 -55.79 -24.24
N ILE A 62 -6.35 -54.97 -23.21
CA ILE A 62 -7.54 -54.33 -22.65
C ILE A 62 -8.11 -53.29 -23.64
N ALA A 63 -7.25 -52.50 -24.29
CA ALA A 63 -7.67 -51.46 -25.24
C ALA A 63 -8.26 -52.04 -26.54
N MET A 64 -7.79 -53.23 -26.98
CA MET A 64 -8.23 -53.87 -28.24
C MET A 64 -9.45 -54.78 -28.11
N LYS A 65 -9.83 -55.19 -26.91
CA LYS A 65 -11.06 -55.97 -26.69
C LYS A 65 -12.26 -55.02 -26.54
N PRO A 66 -13.29 -55.12 -27.39
CA PRO A 66 -14.49 -54.28 -27.28
C PRO A 66 -15.38 -54.71 -26.10
N ASN A 67 -14.88 -54.59 -24.90
CA ASN A 67 -15.60 -54.84 -23.69
C ASN A 67 -15.93 -53.49 -23.02
N PRO A 68 -17.14 -53.25 -22.50
CA PRO A 68 -17.51 -52.02 -21.80
C PRO A 68 -16.54 -51.62 -20.69
N ILE A 69 -15.96 -52.60 -20.01
CA ILE A 69 -14.98 -52.37 -18.96
C ILE A 69 -13.68 -51.77 -19.51
N SER A 70 -13.20 -52.26 -20.67
CA SER A 70 -11.96 -51.75 -21.29
C SER A 70 -12.13 -50.30 -21.76
N ILE A 71 -13.26 -49.96 -22.30
CA ILE A 71 -13.59 -48.58 -22.70
C ILE A 71 -13.66 -47.68 -21.47
N ALA A 72 -14.30 -48.10 -20.41
CA ALA A 72 -14.40 -47.33 -19.18
C ALA A 72 -13.02 -47.05 -18.54
N VAL A 73 -12.09 -48.03 -18.56
CA VAL A 73 -10.71 -47.85 -18.05
C VAL A 73 -9.94 -46.84 -18.90
N VAL A 74 -10.01 -46.93 -20.22
CA VAL A 74 -9.31 -45.99 -21.11
C VAL A 74 -9.86 -44.57 -20.96
N VAL A 75 -11.19 -44.42 -20.91
CA VAL A 75 -11.82 -43.11 -20.67
C VAL A 75 -11.44 -42.55 -19.28
N GLY A 76 -11.46 -43.39 -18.25
CA GLY A 76 -11.05 -42.99 -16.88
C GLY A 76 -9.61 -42.49 -16.83
N LEU A 77 -8.66 -43.20 -17.46
CA LEU A 77 -7.26 -42.78 -17.55
C LEU A 77 -7.11 -41.46 -18.33
N ALA A 78 -7.83 -41.30 -19.44
CA ALA A 78 -7.83 -40.08 -20.23
C ALA A 78 -8.35 -38.89 -19.40
N MET A 79 -9.40 -39.08 -18.62
CA MET A 79 -9.96 -38.05 -17.74
C MET A 79 -8.96 -37.65 -16.60
N ILE A 80 -8.25 -38.63 -16.04
CA ILE A 80 -7.21 -38.35 -15.02
C ILE A 80 -6.07 -37.51 -15.62
N VAL A 81 -5.55 -37.90 -16.78
CA VAL A 81 -4.48 -37.17 -17.47
C VAL A 81 -4.95 -35.76 -17.83
N TYR A 82 -6.17 -35.62 -18.33
CA TYR A 82 -6.75 -34.30 -18.62
C TYR A 82 -6.90 -33.45 -17.38
N SER A 83 -7.36 -34.02 -16.26
CA SER A 83 -7.50 -33.32 -14.98
C SER A 83 -6.15 -32.79 -14.48
N ILE A 84 -5.09 -33.61 -14.52
CA ILE A 84 -3.74 -33.22 -14.13
C ILE A 84 -3.22 -32.08 -15.03
N TYR A 85 -3.45 -32.17 -16.34
CA TYR A 85 -3.03 -31.14 -17.28
C TYR A 85 -3.79 -29.83 -17.06
N ALA A 86 -5.11 -29.89 -16.87
CA ALA A 86 -5.94 -28.73 -16.57
C ALA A 86 -5.53 -28.05 -15.27
N GLN A 87 -5.27 -28.84 -14.21
CA GLN A 87 -4.78 -28.30 -12.93
C GLN A 87 -3.43 -27.57 -13.09
N ARG A 88 -2.47 -28.17 -13.82
CA ARG A 88 -1.17 -27.53 -14.09
C ARG A 88 -1.34 -26.20 -14.83
N ARG A 89 -2.23 -26.14 -15.80
CA ARG A 89 -2.50 -24.93 -16.58
C ARG A 89 -3.15 -23.83 -15.73
N ILE A 90 -4.09 -24.20 -14.87
CA ILE A 90 -4.72 -23.26 -13.91
C ILE A 90 -3.67 -22.75 -12.92
N MET A 91 -2.85 -23.62 -12.35
CA MET A 91 -1.80 -23.22 -11.41
C MET A 91 -0.77 -22.28 -12.05
N ALA A 92 -0.39 -22.52 -13.30
CA ALA A 92 0.49 -21.62 -14.06
C ALA A 92 -0.16 -20.23 -14.27
N ALA A 93 -1.43 -20.19 -14.67
CA ALA A 93 -2.16 -18.93 -14.83
C ALA A 93 -2.31 -18.15 -13.51
N VAL A 94 -2.63 -18.86 -12.42
CA VAL A 94 -2.73 -18.26 -11.08
C VAL A 94 -1.37 -17.71 -10.63
N SER A 95 -0.27 -18.45 -10.85
CA SER A 95 1.06 -17.97 -10.48
C SER A 95 1.47 -16.69 -11.23
N ILE A 96 1.14 -16.60 -12.52
CA ILE A 96 1.38 -15.39 -13.33
C ILE A 96 0.53 -14.21 -12.80
N ALA A 97 -0.76 -14.46 -12.50
CA ALA A 97 -1.64 -13.42 -11.95
C ALA A 97 -1.13 -12.89 -10.60
N ILE A 98 -0.70 -13.78 -9.71
CA ILE A 98 -0.11 -13.40 -8.41
C ILE A 98 1.18 -12.59 -8.60
N GLN A 99 2.04 -12.96 -9.55
CA GLN A 99 3.26 -12.21 -9.83
C GLN A 99 2.96 -10.82 -10.39
N GLN A 100 1.97 -10.69 -11.27
CA GLN A 100 1.54 -9.39 -11.81
C GLN A 100 0.96 -8.51 -10.70
N GLN A 101 0.12 -9.06 -9.83
CA GLN A 101 -0.43 -8.34 -8.69
C GLN A 101 0.67 -7.84 -7.75
N LYS A 102 1.60 -8.70 -7.35
CA LYS A 102 2.76 -8.30 -6.53
C LYS A 102 3.62 -7.21 -7.17
N LYS A 103 3.73 -7.21 -8.50
CA LYS A 103 4.47 -6.15 -9.22
C LYS A 103 3.70 -4.84 -9.19
N GLN A 104 2.37 -4.87 -9.35
CA GLN A 104 1.53 -3.67 -9.25
C GLN A 104 1.53 -3.10 -7.83
N ASP A 105 1.43 -3.95 -6.81
CA ASP A 105 1.47 -3.52 -5.41
C ASP A 105 2.80 -2.82 -5.09
N LYS A 106 3.93 -3.40 -5.52
CA LYS A 106 5.25 -2.77 -5.37
C LYS A 106 5.41 -1.43 -6.10
N LEU A 107 4.73 -1.24 -7.24
CA LEU A 107 4.74 0.04 -7.95
C LEU A 107 3.92 1.08 -7.19
N LYS A 108 2.72 0.72 -6.73
CA LYS A 108 1.87 1.57 -5.88
C LYS A 108 2.58 1.98 -4.59
N ASP A 109 3.26 1.03 -3.92
CA ASP A 109 4.04 1.33 -2.72
C ASP A 109 5.15 2.35 -2.98
N LYS A 110 5.86 2.23 -4.13
CA LYS A 110 6.90 3.19 -4.51
C LYS A 110 6.34 4.58 -4.83
N GLU A 111 5.22 4.65 -5.54
CA GLU A 111 4.55 5.91 -5.86
C GLU A 111 4.03 6.58 -4.58
N CYS A 112 3.39 5.83 -3.70
CA CYS A 112 2.93 6.29 -2.40
C CYS A 112 4.12 6.82 -1.56
N TYR A 113 5.22 6.09 -1.48
CA TYR A 113 6.41 6.52 -0.74
C TYR A 113 7.01 7.81 -1.32
N ALA A 114 7.12 7.92 -2.65
CA ALA A 114 7.64 9.12 -3.29
C ALA A 114 6.74 10.35 -3.04
N GLN A 115 5.42 10.16 -3.06
CA GLN A 115 4.46 11.21 -2.75
C GLN A 115 4.53 11.65 -1.30
N THR A 116 4.61 10.70 -0.35
CA THR A 116 4.75 10.97 1.08
C THR A 116 6.03 11.77 1.35
N SER A 117 7.17 11.34 0.78
CA SER A 117 8.45 12.05 0.94
C SER A 117 8.39 13.49 0.44
N ARG A 118 7.71 13.73 -0.68
CA ARG A 118 7.51 15.09 -1.22
C ARG A 118 6.66 15.95 -0.28
N ILE A 119 5.57 15.40 0.25
CA ILE A 119 4.70 16.11 1.21
C ILE A 119 5.50 16.47 2.47
N GLU A 120 6.30 15.54 2.99
CA GLU A 120 7.17 15.78 4.13
C GLU A 120 8.20 16.89 3.87
N GLU A 121 8.85 16.89 2.70
CA GLU A 121 9.81 17.93 2.31
C GLU A 121 9.15 19.31 2.21
N GLU A 122 7.98 19.40 1.58
CA GLU A 122 7.23 20.64 1.42
C GLU A 122 6.70 21.15 2.76
N ALA A 123 6.20 20.28 3.65
CA ALA A 123 5.73 20.66 4.99
C ALA A 123 6.88 21.17 5.85
N ASN A 124 8.03 20.49 5.85
CA ASN A 124 9.23 20.94 6.55
C ASN A 124 9.74 22.28 6.02
N ALA A 125 9.68 22.51 4.70
CA ALA A 125 10.07 23.79 4.14
C ALA A 125 9.13 24.95 4.56
N LEU A 126 7.82 24.69 4.67
CA LEU A 126 6.83 25.66 5.14
C LEU A 126 7.03 26.01 6.64
N THR A 127 7.26 25.02 7.48
CA THR A 127 7.53 25.26 8.92
C THR A 127 8.85 25.99 9.12
N ASP A 128 9.90 25.65 8.36
CA ASP A 128 11.19 26.33 8.42
C ASP A 128 11.11 27.79 7.90
N HIS A 129 10.34 28.01 6.84
CA HIS A 129 10.03 29.36 6.34
C HIS A 129 9.33 30.18 7.41
N LEU A 130 8.27 29.65 8.04
CA LEU A 130 7.53 30.34 9.09
C LEU A 130 8.44 30.68 10.28
N ARG A 131 9.25 29.70 10.73
CA ARG A 131 10.19 29.90 11.82
C ARG A 131 11.17 31.04 11.56
N LYS A 132 11.79 31.04 10.38
CA LYS A 132 12.75 32.09 9.98
C LYS A 132 12.09 33.45 9.83
N SER A 133 10.92 33.51 9.26
CA SER A 133 10.20 34.77 8.99
C SER A 133 9.67 35.40 10.28
N LEU A 134 9.21 34.61 11.25
CA LEU A 134 8.80 35.09 12.56
C LEU A 134 9.98 35.23 13.55
N ASN A 135 11.16 34.77 13.17
CA ASN A 135 12.34 34.71 14.07
C ASN A 135 12.01 33.96 15.39
N CYS A 136 11.18 32.94 15.32
CA CYS A 136 10.78 32.14 16.47
C CYS A 136 11.73 30.95 16.70
N ASP A 137 11.65 30.32 17.88
CA ASP A 137 12.56 29.24 18.25
C ASP A 137 12.13 27.88 17.75
N VAL A 138 10.84 27.59 17.80
CA VAL A 138 10.29 26.33 17.33
C VAL A 138 8.96 26.55 16.61
N VAL A 139 8.78 25.82 15.52
CA VAL A 139 7.48 25.64 14.85
C VAL A 139 7.19 24.16 14.79
N THR A 140 6.00 23.76 15.17
CA THR A 140 5.53 22.37 15.09
C THR A 140 4.11 22.30 14.53
N ILE A 141 3.73 21.14 14.10
CA ILE A 141 2.36 20.82 13.70
C ILE A 141 1.90 19.61 14.52
N GLU A 142 0.87 19.79 15.33
CA GLU A 142 0.16 18.68 15.97
C GLU A 142 -0.87 18.11 14.96
N LEU A 143 -0.46 17.09 14.18
CA LEU A 143 -1.33 16.43 13.22
C LEU A 143 -2.29 15.45 13.91
N MET A 144 -3.56 15.62 13.63
CA MET A 144 -4.60 14.78 14.21
C MET A 144 -4.84 13.55 13.37
N HIS A 145 -4.86 12.38 14.01
CA HIS A 145 -5.07 11.11 13.35
C HIS A 145 -5.87 10.12 14.20
N ASN A 146 -6.22 9.00 13.60
CA ASN A 146 -6.78 7.83 14.26
C ASN A 146 -5.86 6.65 13.99
N THR A 147 -5.52 5.87 15.01
CA THR A 147 -4.56 4.76 14.92
C THR A 147 -5.06 3.59 14.11
N GLU A 148 -6.37 3.51 13.82
CA GLU A 148 -6.97 2.46 13.00
C GLU A 148 -7.96 3.06 12.02
N LYS A 149 -8.20 2.34 10.91
CA LYS A 149 -9.18 2.71 9.91
C LYS A 149 -10.52 3.03 10.55
N TYR A 150 -10.97 4.22 10.33
CA TYR A 150 -12.08 4.87 10.92
C TYR A 150 -13.41 4.19 10.61
N ILE A 151 -14.18 3.84 11.62
CA ILE A 151 -15.58 3.49 11.48
C ILE A 151 -16.41 4.67 12.00
N GLY A 152 -16.93 5.47 11.05
CA GLY A 152 -18.05 6.37 11.29
C GLY A 152 -17.77 7.65 12.08
N GLY A 153 -17.34 8.71 11.42
CA GLY A 153 -17.69 10.11 11.74
C GLY A 153 -17.28 10.71 13.10
N TYR A 154 -16.45 10.05 13.89
CA TYR A 154 -16.06 10.55 15.22
C TYR A 154 -14.78 11.39 15.19
N HIS A 155 -14.60 12.29 16.16
CA HIS A 155 -13.43 13.14 16.29
C HIS A 155 -12.13 12.33 16.35
N LYS A 156 -11.08 12.86 15.70
CA LYS A 156 -9.75 12.28 15.76
C LYS A 156 -9.28 12.19 17.22
N ARG A 157 -8.80 11.01 17.62
CA ARG A 157 -8.55 10.69 19.03
C ARG A 157 -7.13 10.97 19.46
N PHE A 158 -6.21 11.07 18.51
CA PHE A 158 -4.79 11.21 18.78
C PHE A 158 -4.21 12.33 17.94
N TYR A 159 -3.08 12.87 18.39
CA TYR A 159 -2.24 13.73 17.60
C TYR A 159 -0.78 13.33 17.74
N ASP A 160 0.01 13.66 16.70
CA ASP A 160 1.44 13.52 16.65
C ASP A 160 2.06 14.89 16.41
N GLU A 161 3.11 15.25 17.15
CA GLU A 161 3.95 16.35 16.74
C GLU A 161 4.75 15.97 15.50
N SER A 162 4.60 16.77 14.47
CA SER A 162 5.10 16.51 13.12
C SER A 162 5.79 17.76 12.56
N PHE A 163 6.69 17.53 11.60
CA PHE A 163 7.38 18.58 10.85
C PHE A 163 8.00 19.69 11.72
N PRO A 164 8.79 19.33 12.76
CA PRO A 164 9.37 20.33 13.64
C PRO A 164 10.45 21.13 12.90
N SER A 165 10.35 22.45 12.94
CA SER A 165 11.45 23.36 12.58
C SER A 165 11.99 24.01 13.85
N ILE A 166 13.27 23.77 14.13
CA ILE A 166 13.91 24.13 15.40
C ILE A 166 15.11 25.04 15.14
N ASN A 167 15.28 26.07 15.94
CA ASN A 167 16.48 26.91 15.92
C ASN A 167 17.65 26.21 16.60
N THR A 168 18.31 25.30 15.87
CA THR A 168 19.44 24.53 16.40
C THR A 168 20.68 25.39 16.70
N ALA A 169 20.80 26.57 16.08
CA ALA A 169 21.93 27.49 16.35
C ALA A 169 21.95 28.00 17.79
N GLU A 170 20.80 28.01 18.45
CA GLU A 170 20.64 28.41 19.85
C GLU A 170 20.78 27.22 20.83
N GLY A 171 21.25 26.08 20.36
CA GLY A 171 21.39 24.87 21.18
C GLY A 171 20.06 24.25 21.63
N ILE A 172 18.97 24.58 20.92
CA ILE A 172 17.64 24.06 21.21
C ILE A 172 17.56 22.63 20.78
N THR A 173 17.22 21.74 21.69
CA THR A 173 16.90 20.36 21.41
C THR A 173 15.41 20.12 21.68
N PHE A 174 14.74 19.46 20.76
CA PHE A 174 13.34 19.08 20.90
C PHE A 174 13.17 17.63 20.44
N ASN A 175 12.74 16.78 21.33
CA ASN A 175 12.52 15.37 21.02
C ASN A 175 11.05 15.13 20.67
N TYR A 176 10.68 15.40 19.42
CA TYR A 176 9.30 15.20 18.94
C TYR A 176 8.80 13.74 19.04
N LYS A 177 9.71 12.77 19.19
CA LYS A 177 9.35 11.35 19.33
C LYS A 177 8.61 11.06 20.64
N ASP A 178 8.79 11.90 21.64
CA ASP A 178 8.09 11.78 22.93
C ASP A 178 6.62 12.25 22.82
N PHE A 179 6.27 12.91 21.72
CA PHE A 179 4.94 13.50 21.46
C PHE A 179 4.22 12.80 20.29
N GLN A 180 4.23 11.46 20.31
CA GLN A 180 3.56 10.64 19.32
C GLN A 180 2.38 9.89 19.93
N CYS A 181 1.30 9.74 19.17
CA CYS A 181 0.08 9.04 19.58
C CYS A 181 -0.53 9.57 20.88
N ILE A 182 -0.51 10.89 21.08
CA ILE A 182 -1.07 11.51 22.28
C ILE A 182 -2.57 11.66 22.13
N PRO A 183 -3.39 11.13 23.07
CA PRO A 183 -4.83 11.32 23.03
C PRO A 183 -5.22 12.79 23.10
N THR A 184 -6.05 13.27 22.17
CA THR A 184 -6.45 14.69 22.07
C THR A 184 -7.16 15.25 23.30
N ASN A 185 -7.71 14.37 24.15
CA ASN A 185 -8.40 14.75 25.38
C ASN A 185 -7.46 14.91 26.60
N ILE A 186 -6.17 14.54 26.48
CA ILE A 186 -5.21 14.74 27.59
C ILE A 186 -4.93 16.22 27.80
N PHE A 187 -4.87 16.99 26.73
CA PHE A 187 -4.60 18.42 26.80
C PHE A 187 -5.84 19.24 26.40
N PRO A 188 -6.58 19.81 27.39
CA PRO A 188 -7.74 20.68 27.15
C PRO A 188 -7.48 21.85 26.20
N ILE A 189 -6.24 22.33 26.11
CA ILE A 189 -5.84 23.43 25.22
C ILE A 189 -6.10 23.07 23.75
N ILE A 190 -5.89 21.83 23.36
CA ILE A 190 -6.12 21.36 21.98
C ILE A 190 -7.58 21.61 21.61
N GLY A 191 -8.54 21.15 22.43
CA GLY A 191 -9.96 21.39 22.21
C GLY A 191 -10.36 22.86 22.25
N HIS A 192 -9.63 23.67 23.04
CA HIS A 192 -9.83 25.12 23.08
C HIS A 192 -9.43 25.78 21.75
N ILE A 193 -8.26 25.46 21.23
CA ILE A 193 -7.74 26.01 19.96
C ILE A 193 -8.61 25.60 18.76
N LEU A 194 -9.06 24.37 18.71
CA LEU A 194 -9.97 23.91 17.65
C LEU A 194 -11.28 24.72 17.58
N LYS A 195 -11.76 25.23 18.72
CA LYS A 195 -12.97 26.06 18.81
C LYS A 195 -12.66 27.54 18.48
N THR A 196 -11.57 28.09 19.02
CA THR A 196 -11.20 29.52 18.88
C THR A 196 -10.51 29.82 17.57
N LYS A 197 -10.01 28.79 16.86
CA LYS A 197 -9.25 28.81 15.62
C LYS A 197 -7.84 29.40 15.72
N PHE A 198 -7.65 30.46 16.49
CA PHE A 198 -6.36 31.08 16.73
C PHE A 198 -6.32 31.60 18.17
N LYS A 199 -5.19 31.43 18.81
CA LYS A 199 -4.93 32.02 20.14
C LYS A 199 -3.46 32.35 20.26
N TRP A 200 -3.18 33.54 20.76
CA TRP A 200 -1.88 34.02 21.18
C TRP A 200 -1.82 34.05 22.70
N PHE A 201 -0.74 33.52 23.25
CA PHE A 201 -0.45 33.52 24.69
C PHE A 201 0.84 34.29 24.92
N THR A 202 0.79 35.31 25.76
CA THR A 202 1.93 36.15 26.12
C THR A 202 2.69 35.61 27.32
N SER A 203 2.13 34.63 28.01
CA SER A 203 2.77 33.97 29.16
C SER A 203 2.28 32.54 29.31
N MET A 204 3.07 31.72 29.96
CA MET A 204 2.71 30.35 30.31
C MET A 204 1.65 30.26 31.42
N ASP A 205 1.40 31.35 32.11
CA ASP A 205 0.32 31.41 33.12
C ASP A 205 -1.06 31.49 32.43
N GLU A 206 -1.17 32.22 31.34
CA GLU A 206 -2.39 32.20 30.49
C GLU A 206 -2.67 30.79 29.94
N VAL A 207 -1.63 30.05 29.55
CA VAL A 207 -1.76 28.65 29.12
C VAL A 207 -2.24 27.77 30.28
N ALA A 208 -1.69 27.99 31.48
CA ALA A 208 -2.02 27.23 32.68
C ALA A 208 -3.49 27.40 33.12
N GLU A 209 -4.12 28.57 32.85
CA GLU A 209 -5.53 28.79 33.09
C GLU A 209 -6.45 27.83 32.28
N ILE A 210 -5.97 27.41 31.11
CA ILE A 210 -6.71 26.46 30.23
C ILE A 210 -6.22 25.04 30.48
N ASP A 211 -4.91 24.86 30.58
CA ASP A 211 -4.24 23.56 30.63
C ASP A 211 -2.92 23.64 31.41
N SER A 212 -2.97 23.29 32.70
CA SER A 212 -1.81 23.32 33.58
C SER A 212 -0.76 22.26 33.20
N GLY A 213 -1.16 21.13 32.64
CA GLY A 213 -0.26 20.07 32.19
C GLY A 213 0.56 20.49 30.96
N TYR A 214 -0.09 21.06 29.99
CA TYR A 214 0.57 21.59 28.79
C TYR A 214 1.49 22.77 29.13
N ALA A 215 1.03 23.68 29.98
CA ALA A 215 1.88 24.79 30.50
C ALA A 215 3.13 24.32 31.22
N HIS A 216 3.06 23.21 31.97
CA HIS A 216 4.21 22.62 32.64
C HIS A 216 5.27 22.14 31.62
N ILE A 217 4.86 21.40 30.60
CA ILE A 217 5.75 20.97 29.55
C ILE A 217 6.42 22.13 28.82
N LEU A 218 5.66 23.18 28.50
CA LEU A 218 6.20 24.38 27.88
C LEU A 218 7.20 25.14 28.78
N LYS A 219 6.93 25.20 30.07
CA LYS A 219 7.85 25.80 31.06
C LYS A 219 9.19 25.03 31.16
N GLU A 220 9.16 23.71 31.09
CA GLU A 220 10.38 22.87 31.05
C GLU A 220 11.23 23.15 29.80
N THR A 221 10.63 23.54 28.69
CA THR A 221 11.34 23.94 27.47
C THR A 221 11.73 25.42 27.44
N ASN A 222 11.53 26.14 28.54
CA ASN A 222 11.73 27.60 28.67
C ASN A 222 10.88 28.44 27.69
N CYS A 223 9.71 27.96 27.29
CA CYS A 223 8.79 28.71 26.47
C CYS A 223 8.23 29.94 27.25
N THR A 224 8.19 31.11 26.60
CA THR A 224 7.66 32.35 27.19
C THR A 224 6.45 32.87 26.45
N ALA A 225 6.38 32.63 25.14
CA ALA A 225 5.25 33.03 24.32
C ALA A 225 4.89 31.93 23.32
N LEU A 226 3.61 31.82 23.03
CA LEU A 226 3.04 30.73 22.23
C LEU A 226 1.94 31.23 21.31
N GLY A 227 2.02 30.93 20.00
CA GLY A 227 0.95 31.09 19.06
C GLY A 227 0.43 29.74 18.59
N MET A 228 -0.88 29.53 18.62
CA MET A 228 -1.50 28.29 18.15
C MET A 228 -2.63 28.59 17.18
N ARG A 229 -2.67 27.85 16.06
CA ARG A 229 -3.68 28.00 15.02
C ARG A 229 -4.22 26.65 14.56
N ALA A 230 -5.53 26.47 14.65
CA ALA A 230 -6.20 25.28 14.14
C ALA A 230 -6.16 25.26 12.60
N MET A 231 -5.94 24.08 12.05
CA MET A 231 -6.00 23.76 10.62
C MET A 231 -7.17 22.81 10.34
N LYS A 232 -7.76 22.95 9.15
CA LYS A 232 -8.94 22.18 8.74
C LYS A 232 -8.69 21.50 7.39
N THR A 233 -9.37 20.40 7.18
CA THR A 233 -9.49 19.78 5.84
C THR A 233 -10.46 20.57 4.96
N SER A 234 -10.46 20.28 3.66
CA SER A 234 -11.46 20.81 2.70
C SER A 234 -12.90 20.44 3.09
N LYS A 235 -13.10 19.38 3.85
CA LYS A 235 -14.40 18.93 4.41
C LYS A 235 -14.72 19.61 5.75
N ASN A 236 -13.94 20.60 6.18
CA ASN A 236 -14.07 21.30 7.46
C ASN A 236 -13.88 20.41 8.71
N GLU A 237 -13.15 19.32 8.56
CA GLU A 237 -12.75 18.46 9.69
C GLU A 237 -11.44 18.96 10.30
N ASP A 238 -11.17 18.62 11.56
CA ASP A 238 -9.93 18.98 12.23
C ASP A 238 -8.75 18.23 11.61
N LEU A 239 -7.79 18.98 11.05
CA LEU A 239 -6.55 18.44 10.48
C LEU A 239 -5.44 18.42 11.52
N GLY A 240 -5.28 19.52 12.24
CA GLY A 240 -4.23 19.70 13.23
C GLY A 240 -4.16 21.10 13.80
N ILE A 241 -3.06 21.39 14.49
CA ILE A 241 -2.76 22.70 15.04
C ILE A 241 -1.33 23.08 14.63
N LEU A 242 -1.16 24.26 14.06
CA LEU A 242 0.14 24.87 13.81
C LEU A 242 0.55 25.68 15.05
N THR A 243 1.74 25.41 15.59
CA THR A 243 2.23 26.00 16.82
C THR A 243 3.56 26.71 16.57
N VAL A 244 3.71 27.93 17.11
CA VAL A 244 4.95 28.70 17.10
C VAL A 244 5.31 29.10 18.52
N THR A 245 6.59 28.99 18.90
CA THR A 245 7.05 29.29 20.26
C THR A 245 8.28 30.16 20.29
N TRP A 246 8.37 31.02 21.33
CA TRP A 246 9.55 31.78 21.69
C TRP A 246 9.99 31.41 23.09
N ARG A 247 11.28 31.35 23.30
CA ARG A 247 11.90 30.99 24.58
C ARG A 247 12.34 32.23 25.39
N LYS A 248 12.57 31.99 26.64
CA LYS A 248 13.08 33.01 27.56
C LYS A 248 14.38 33.62 27.04
N GLY A 249 14.43 34.94 26.99
CA GLY A 249 15.54 35.72 26.46
C GLY A 249 15.42 36.08 24.99
N HIS A 250 14.31 35.67 24.32
CA HIS A 250 14.02 35.99 22.92
C HIS A 250 12.73 36.81 22.75
N GLU A 251 12.25 37.42 23.85
CA GLU A 251 11.01 38.20 23.86
C GLU A 251 11.09 39.44 22.96
N ASP A 252 12.29 39.98 22.77
CA ASP A 252 12.59 41.13 21.89
C ASP A 252 12.47 40.79 20.40
N ARG A 253 12.42 39.49 20.05
CA ARG A 253 12.26 39.01 18.68
C ARG A 253 10.79 38.80 18.27
N ILE A 254 9.87 38.88 19.21
CA ILE A 254 8.45 38.63 18.97
C ILE A 254 7.88 39.74 18.09
N PRO A 255 7.39 39.44 16.88
CA PRO A 255 6.76 40.46 16.03
C PRO A 255 5.42 40.93 16.59
N ASP A 256 4.84 41.95 15.95
CA ASP A 256 3.48 42.38 16.26
C ASP A 256 2.48 41.23 16.00
N LEU A 257 1.46 41.19 16.83
CA LEU A 257 0.43 40.11 16.79
C LEU A 257 -0.22 39.93 15.41
N ASP A 258 -0.49 41.03 14.71
CA ASP A 258 -1.08 41.00 13.38
C ASP A 258 -0.16 40.28 12.39
N ILE A 259 1.15 40.53 12.46
CA ILE A 259 2.16 39.85 11.63
C ILE A 259 2.18 38.35 11.93
N ILE A 260 2.18 37.98 13.22
CA ILE A 260 2.15 36.57 13.63
C ILE A 260 0.89 35.88 13.08
N GLN A 261 -0.27 36.51 13.27
CA GLN A 261 -1.56 35.96 12.84
C GLN A 261 -1.64 35.81 11.31
N ASP A 262 -1.19 36.81 10.55
CA ASP A 262 -1.20 36.79 9.10
C ASP A 262 -0.28 35.69 8.55
N MET A 263 0.94 35.60 9.06
CA MET A 263 1.91 34.61 8.62
C MET A 263 1.48 33.19 8.99
N MET A 264 0.98 32.98 10.19
CA MET A 264 0.44 31.68 10.59
C MET A 264 -0.79 31.31 9.75
N THR A 265 -1.62 32.30 9.36
CA THR A 265 -2.77 32.07 8.49
C THR A 265 -2.33 31.61 7.11
N GLU A 266 -1.37 32.33 6.51
CA GLU A 266 -0.85 32.00 5.20
C GLU A 266 -0.24 30.58 5.16
N VAL A 267 0.64 30.27 6.12
CA VAL A 267 1.30 28.96 6.16
C VAL A 267 0.33 27.85 6.50
N ALA A 268 -0.58 28.06 7.44
CA ALA A 268 -1.62 27.09 7.77
C ALA A 268 -2.48 26.75 6.55
N SER A 269 -2.90 27.75 5.75
CA SER A 269 -3.69 27.51 4.54
C SER A 269 -2.93 26.70 3.48
N LYS A 270 -1.61 26.87 3.35
CA LYS A 270 -0.78 26.06 2.46
C LYS A 270 -0.63 24.63 2.99
N LEU A 271 -0.44 24.47 4.30
CA LEU A 271 -0.37 23.17 4.95
C LEU A 271 -1.71 22.42 4.89
N GLU A 272 -2.84 23.10 5.04
CA GLU A 272 -4.17 22.51 4.89
C GLU A 272 -4.34 21.86 3.52
N VAL A 273 -3.92 22.55 2.45
CA VAL A 273 -3.98 21.99 1.07
C VAL A 273 -3.00 20.82 0.90
N LEU A 274 -1.79 20.96 1.43
CA LEU A 274 -0.73 19.95 1.28
C LEU A 274 -1.03 18.66 2.06
N LEU A 275 -1.57 18.79 3.27
CA LEU A 275 -1.76 17.68 4.21
C LEU A 275 -3.18 17.10 4.16
N ASP A 276 -4.12 17.72 3.42
CA ASP A 276 -5.48 17.21 3.27
C ASP A 276 -5.51 15.99 2.34
N MET A 277 -5.20 14.83 2.89
CA MET A 277 -5.23 13.56 2.16
C MET A 277 -6.64 13.15 1.73
N SER A 278 -7.69 13.77 2.29
CA SER A 278 -9.08 13.46 1.92
C SER A 278 -9.47 13.98 0.53
N ALA A 279 -8.67 14.83 -0.07
CA ALA A 279 -8.84 15.30 -1.44
C ALA A 279 -8.39 14.26 -2.50
N TYR A 280 -7.71 13.19 -2.06
CA TYR A 280 -7.16 12.13 -2.93
C TYR A 280 -7.92 10.80 -2.83
N GLU A 281 -8.95 10.71 -1.99
CA GLU A 281 -9.92 9.61 -1.91
C GLU A 281 -11.14 9.88 -2.80
#